data_041b33f89110257244989786afd1c61c
#
_entry.id   041b33f89110257244989786afd1c61c
#
_cell.length_a   1.000
_cell.length_b   1.000
_cell.length_c   1.000
_cell.angle_alpha   90.00
_cell.angle_beta   90.00
_cell.angle_gamma   90.00
#
_symmetry.space_group_name_H-M   'P 1'
#
loop_
_entity.id
_entity.type
_entity.pdbx_description
1 polymer ?
#
loop_
_entity_poly.entity_id
_entity_poly.type
_entity_poly.pdbx_seq_one_letter_code
_entity_poly.pdbx_strand_id
1 'polypeptide(L)'
;PGDDLGARANGEEAPMRRRLRVGLIGTGPAAEALGTMEVHLGPKADQEVYTYENKEHWEGRVTYSLLSEEPLLSAVESLAIAAWRALGCRDGGRLDIRLDATGAPSFIEANPLAGLNPGHSDLPFICRFKGIPYDELIRRIVVSAIARAGLPLTATLSKRIAA
;
A
#
# COMPACT_ATOMS: atom_id res chain seq x y z
N PRO A 1 4.54 -34.03 40.28
CA PRO A 1 4.59 -33.71 38.93
C PRO A 1 3.69 -32.48 38.70
N GLY A 2 4.27 -31.31 38.72
CA GLY A 2 3.57 -30.04 38.60
C GLY A 2 3.89 -29.41 37.25
N ASP A 3 2.84 -29.13 36.52
CA ASP A 3 2.89 -28.41 35.27
C ASP A 3 3.17 -26.93 35.56
N ASP A 4 4.41 -26.55 35.42
CA ASP A 4 4.85 -25.16 35.39
C ASP A 4 4.54 -24.58 34.00
N LEU A 5 3.31 -24.14 33.79
CA LEU A 5 2.93 -23.26 32.69
C LEU A 5 3.44 -21.87 33.04
N GLY A 6 4.67 -21.61 32.62
CA GLY A 6 5.43 -20.41 32.84
C GLY A 6 4.61 -19.13 32.72
N ALA A 7 4.66 -18.36 33.77
CA ALA A 7 4.17 -17.02 33.91
C ALA A 7 4.58 -16.18 32.67
N ARG A 8 3.61 -15.61 32.00
CA ARG A 8 3.83 -14.50 31.07
C ARG A 8 4.31 -13.32 31.91
N ALA A 9 5.61 -13.11 31.89
CA ALA A 9 6.25 -11.96 32.51
C ALA A 9 5.86 -10.71 31.73
N ASN A 10 5.39 -9.74 32.49
CA ASN A 10 5.48 -8.30 32.29
C ASN A 10 4.93 -7.74 30.95
N GLY A 11 3.91 -6.89 31.09
CA GLY A 11 3.30 -6.03 30.07
C GLY A 11 4.26 -5.10 29.35
N GLU A 12 5.20 -5.66 28.59
CA GLU A 12 5.79 -4.95 27.47
C GLU A 12 4.77 -5.01 26.33
N GLU A 13 4.12 -3.88 26.07
CA GLU A 13 3.38 -3.67 24.84
C GLU A 13 4.31 -4.07 23.69
N ALA A 14 3.93 -5.10 22.95
CA ALA A 14 4.66 -5.48 21.74
C ALA A 14 4.78 -4.21 20.88
N PRO A 15 5.99 -3.85 20.40
CA PRO A 15 6.20 -2.61 19.69
C PRO A 15 5.18 -2.51 18.56
N MET A 16 4.45 -1.40 18.53
CA MET A 16 3.33 -1.17 17.59
C MET A 16 3.89 -1.37 16.17
N ARG A 17 3.58 -2.53 15.57
CA ARG A 17 4.13 -2.94 14.27
C ARG A 17 3.70 -1.94 13.23
N ARG A 18 4.65 -1.18 12.68
CA ARG A 18 4.41 -0.18 11.64
C ARG A 18 3.62 -0.80 10.49
N ARG A 19 2.58 -0.10 10.05
CA ARG A 19 1.68 -0.53 8.97
C ARG A 19 1.98 0.30 7.73
N LEU A 20 2.45 -0.36 6.70
CA LEU A 20 2.90 0.28 5.47
C LEU A 20 1.99 -0.13 4.31
N ARG A 21 1.66 0.82 3.44
CA ARG A 21 0.89 0.61 2.23
C ARG A 21 1.69 1.10 1.04
N VAL A 22 1.96 0.20 0.11
CA VAL A 22 2.72 0.50 -1.11
C VAL A 22 1.76 0.60 -2.28
N GLY A 23 1.72 1.75 -2.93
CA GLY A 23 1.03 1.94 -4.21
C GLY A 23 1.89 1.38 -5.34
N LEU A 24 1.30 0.58 -6.21
CA LEU A 24 1.98 -0.07 -7.32
C LEU A 24 1.28 0.21 -8.64
N ILE A 25 2.07 0.30 -9.68
CA ILE A 25 1.62 0.49 -11.06
C ILE A 25 2.39 -0.47 -11.98
N GLY A 26 1.76 -0.88 -13.09
CA GLY A 26 2.41 -1.72 -14.11
C GLY A 26 2.21 -3.21 -13.90
N THR A 27 2.69 -3.97 -14.87
CA THR A 27 2.53 -5.43 -14.96
C THR A 27 3.88 -6.10 -15.24
N GLY A 28 4.17 -7.21 -14.55
CA GLY A 28 5.39 -7.99 -14.76
C GLY A 28 6.67 -7.15 -14.59
N PRO A 29 7.61 -7.18 -15.54
CA PRO A 29 8.86 -6.41 -15.46
C PRO A 29 8.66 -4.89 -15.36
N ALA A 30 7.56 -4.37 -15.88
CA ALA A 30 7.21 -2.94 -15.84
C ALA A 30 6.56 -2.50 -14.52
N ALA A 31 6.41 -3.41 -13.54
CA ALA A 31 5.86 -3.06 -12.24
C ALA A 31 6.84 -2.18 -11.45
N GLU A 32 6.33 -1.06 -10.93
CA GLU A 32 7.08 -0.09 -10.12
C GLU A 32 6.25 0.39 -8.92
N ALA A 33 6.90 0.89 -7.87
CA ALA A 33 6.25 1.53 -6.74
C ALA A 33 5.97 3.01 -7.04
N LEU A 34 4.74 3.45 -6.78
CA LEU A 34 4.34 4.86 -6.82
C LEU A 34 4.75 5.61 -5.55
N GLY A 35 4.92 4.88 -4.47
CA GLY A 35 5.32 5.36 -3.16
C GLY A 35 4.79 4.49 -2.04
N THR A 36 5.29 4.75 -0.84
CA THR A 36 4.95 4.03 0.38
C THR A 36 4.38 4.98 1.42
N MET A 37 3.22 4.63 1.96
CA MET A 37 2.51 5.38 2.98
C MET A 37 2.50 4.59 4.29
N GLU A 38 2.83 5.23 5.40
CA GLU A 38 2.65 4.68 6.74
C GLU A 38 1.30 5.09 7.30
N VAL A 39 0.63 4.13 7.95
CA VAL A 39 -0.68 4.29 8.58
C VAL A 39 -0.48 4.35 10.09
N HIS A 40 -0.78 5.49 10.70
CA HIS A 40 -0.71 5.71 12.13
C HIS A 40 -2.11 5.62 12.74
N LEU A 41 -2.29 4.73 13.70
CA LEU A 41 -3.53 4.63 14.47
C LEU A 41 -3.47 5.59 15.65
N GLY A 42 -4.47 6.46 15.76
CA GLY A 42 -4.61 7.34 16.93
C GLY A 42 -5.07 6.57 18.19
N PRO A 43 -4.95 7.17 19.39
CA PRO A 43 -5.26 6.52 20.66
C PRO A 43 -6.73 6.10 20.83
N LYS A 44 -7.62 6.49 19.92
CA LYS A 44 -9.04 6.09 19.88
C LYS A 44 -9.33 5.00 18.85
N ALA A 45 -8.32 4.50 18.12
CA ALA A 45 -8.51 3.38 17.20
C ALA A 45 -8.44 2.08 18.00
N ASP A 46 -9.42 1.19 17.84
CA ASP A 46 -9.36 -0.16 18.40
C ASP A 46 -8.09 -0.84 17.89
N GLN A 47 -7.20 -1.18 18.83
CA GLN A 47 -5.84 -1.64 18.54
C GLN A 47 -5.79 -3.01 17.84
N GLU A 48 -6.87 -3.78 17.83
CA GLU A 48 -6.85 -5.16 17.35
C GLU A 48 -7.49 -5.40 15.98
N VAL A 49 -8.46 -4.61 15.54
CA VAL A 49 -9.15 -4.87 14.27
C VAL A 49 -9.45 -3.58 13.50
N TYR A 50 -9.06 -3.56 12.23
CA TYR A 50 -9.48 -2.53 11.28
C TYR A 50 -10.95 -2.80 10.90
N THR A 51 -11.90 -2.39 11.76
CA THR A 51 -13.33 -2.61 11.54
C THR A 51 -13.89 -1.72 10.43
N TYR A 52 -15.00 -2.14 9.83
CA TYR A 52 -15.73 -1.37 8.81
C TYR A 52 -16.11 0.04 9.31
N GLU A 53 -16.46 0.18 10.59
CA GLU A 53 -16.79 1.47 11.24
C GLU A 53 -15.59 2.42 11.29
N ASN A 54 -14.36 1.91 11.44
CA ASN A 54 -13.15 2.72 11.36
C ASN A 54 -12.86 3.27 9.95
N LYS A 55 -13.44 2.68 8.90
CA LYS A 55 -13.36 3.19 7.53
C LYS A 55 -14.31 4.36 7.24
N GLU A 56 -15.46 4.41 7.90
CA GLU A 56 -16.46 5.47 7.69
C GLU A 56 -16.21 6.70 8.57
N HIS A 57 -15.58 6.53 9.76
CA HIS A 57 -15.33 7.61 10.72
C HIS A 57 -13.83 7.77 11.01
N TRP A 58 -13.01 7.85 9.95
CA TRP A 58 -11.55 7.91 10.03
C TRP A 58 -11.00 9.24 10.57
N GLU A 59 -11.77 10.33 10.55
CA GLU A 59 -11.35 11.64 11.01
C GLU A 59 -10.94 11.63 12.50
N GLY A 60 -9.64 11.85 12.76
CA GLY A 60 -9.05 11.85 14.10
C GLY A 60 -8.66 10.48 14.68
N ARG A 61 -8.89 9.36 13.94
CA ARG A 61 -8.51 8.00 14.37
C ARG A 61 -7.34 7.43 13.60
N VAL A 62 -7.13 7.87 12.37
CA VAL A 62 -6.05 7.40 11.51
C VAL A 62 -5.36 8.60 10.87
N THR A 63 -4.04 8.62 10.90
CA THR A 63 -3.23 9.59 10.17
C THR A 63 -2.26 8.88 9.24
N TYR A 64 -1.80 9.60 8.21
CA TYR A 64 -0.95 9.05 7.18
C TYR A 64 0.29 9.91 6.99
N SER A 65 1.44 9.28 6.73
CA SER A 65 2.67 9.96 6.32
C SER A 65 3.37 9.18 5.21
N LEU A 66 4.16 9.87 4.37
CA LEU A 66 5.04 9.17 3.44
C LEU A 66 6.21 8.54 4.21
N LEU A 67 6.55 7.30 3.86
CA LEU A 67 7.80 6.71 4.26
C LEU A 67 8.92 7.28 3.37
N SER A 68 9.93 7.87 4.00
CA SER A 68 11.12 8.43 3.31
C SER A 68 12.43 7.93 3.91
N GLU A 69 12.35 7.06 4.89
CA GLU A 69 13.45 6.55 5.70
C GLU A 69 14.20 5.43 4.98
N GLU A 70 15.44 5.72 4.56
CA GLU A 70 16.31 4.71 3.97
C GLU A 70 17.16 4.01 5.07
N PRO A 71 17.49 2.71 4.93
CA PRO A 71 17.21 1.83 3.77
C PRO A 71 15.86 1.13 3.80
N LEU A 72 14.98 1.43 4.78
CA LEU A 72 13.70 0.77 4.96
C LEU A 72 12.78 0.94 3.74
N LEU A 73 12.71 2.15 3.18
CA LEU A 73 11.88 2.44 1.99
C LEU A 73 12.26 1.49 0.83
N SER A 74 13.54 1.40 0.51
CA SER A 74 14.04 0.52 -0.55
C SER A 74 13.72 -0.96 -0.29
N ALA A 75 13.83 -1.43 0.95
CA ALA A 75 13.50 -2.81 1.33
C ALA A 75 12.00 -3.10 1.17
N VAL A 76 11.15 -2.19 1.62
CA VAL A 76 9.68 -2.29 1.53
C VAL A 76 9.21 -2.29 0.07
N GLU A 77 9.69 -1.35 -0.74
CA GLU A 77 9.30 -1.25 -2.14
C GLU A 77 9.81 -2.43 -2.97
N SER A 78 11.02 -2.92 -2.70
CA SER A 78 11.56 -4.11 -3.34
C SER A 78 10.73 -5.35 -3.04
N LEU A 79 10.35 -5.57 -1.77
CA LEU A 79 9.46 -6.65 -1.36
C LEU A 79 8.09 -6.54 -2.05
N ALA A 80 7.52 -5.33 -2.09
CA ALA A 80 6.22 -5.08 -2.70
C ALA A 80 6.23 -5.39 -4.21
N ILE A 81 7.24 -4.92 -4.94
CA ILE A 81 7.38 -5.18 -6.38
C ILE A 81 7.58 -6.69 -6.64
N ALA A 82 8.40 -7.37 -5.82
CA ALA A 82 8.60 -8.81 -5.94
C ALA A 82 7.30 -9.59 -5.71
N ALA A 83 6.55 -9.26 -4.65
CA ALA A 83 5.26 -9.88 -4.34
C ALA A 83 4.21 -9.60 -5.42
N TRP A 84 4.12 -8.35 -5.92
CA TRP A 84 3.22 -7.96 -7.01
C TRP A 84 3.43 -8.81 -8.26
N ARG A 85 4.69 -9.00 -8.63
CA ARG A 85 5.09 -9.82 -9.79
C ARG A 85 4.80 -11.31 -9.56
N ALA A 86 5.15 -11.84 -8.40
CA ALA A 86 4.93 -13.24 -8.06
C ALA A 86 3.45 -13.64 -8.03
N LEU A 87 2.59 -12.74 -7.55
CA LEU A 87 1.14 -12.92 -7.52
C LEU A 87 0.46 -12.69 -8.89
N GLY A 88 1.19 -12.26 -9.92
CA GLY A 88 0.64 -11.94 -11.22
C GLY A 88 -0.31 -10.74 -11.20
N CYS A 89 -0.16 -9.83 -10.24
CA CYS A 89 -0.93 -8.60 -10.16
C CYS A 89 -0.63 -7.68 -11.35
N ARG A 90 -1.61 -6.83 -11.72
CA ARG A 90 -1.59 -6.11 -12.99
C ARG A 90 -2.05 -4.66 -12.82
N ASP A 91 -1.50 -3.81 -13.71
CA ASP A 91 -1.97 -2.47 -14.03
C ASP A 91 -1.85 -1.45 -12.89
N GLY A 92 -2.51 -1.65 -11.76
CA GLY A 92 -2.36 -0.78 -10.59
C GLY A 92 -3.09 -1.32 -9.37
N GLY A 93 -2.53 -1.08 -8.19
CA GLY A 93 -3.10 -1.52 -6.93
C GLY A 93 -2.25 -1.17 -5.72
N ARG A 94 -2.48 -1.88 -4.62
CA ARG A 94 -1.83 -1.63 -3.33
C ARG A 94 -1.38 -2.94 -2.70
N LEU A 95 -0.22 -2.93 -2.06
CA LEU A 95 0.20 -3.95 -1.12
C LEU A 95 0.24 -3.41 0.30
N ASP A 96 -0.15 -4.27 1.24
CA ASP A 96 -0.06 -4.01 2.67
C ASP A 96 1.12 -4.79 3.26
N ILE A 97 2.00 -4.08 3.96
CA ILE A 97 3.23 -4.59 4.56
C ILE A 97 3.24 -4.19 6.03
N ARG A 98 3.76 -5.06 6.88
CA ARG A 98 4.06 -4.75 8.28
C ARG A 98 5.52 -5.00 8.59
N LEU A 99 6.07 -4.21 9.50
CA LEU A 99 7.37 -4.54 10.07
C LEU A 99 7.17 -5.61 11.14
N ASP A 100 8.04 -6.61 11.16
CA ASP A 100 8.11 -7.60 12.23
C ASP A 100 8.81 -7.03 13.48
N ALA A 101 9.04 -7.87 14.49
CA ALA A 101 9.69 -7.48 15.74
C ALA A 101 11.16 -7.06 15.55
N THR A 102 11.80 -7.44 14.45
CA THR A 102 13.18 -7.05 14.09
C THR A 102 13.25 -5.80 13.24
N GLY A 103 12.08 -5.25 12.82
CA GLY A 103 11.98 -4.14 11.88
C GLY A 103 12.06 -4.55 10.41
N ALA A 104 12.07 -5.86 10.11
CA ALA A 104 12.07 -6.34 8.73
C ALA A 104 10.66 -6.30 8.12
N PRO A 105 10.54 -5.93 6.83
CA PRO A 105 9.25 -5.87 6.16
C PRO A 105 8.70 -7.27 5.86
N SER A 106 7.43 -7.48 6.22
CA SER A 106 6.67 -8.71 5.97
C SER A 106 5.44 -8.42 5.12
N PHE A 107 5.26 -9.15 4.04
CA PHE A 107 4.06 -9.09 3.20
C PHE A 107 2.82 -9.57 3.97
N ILE A 108 1.73 -8.83 3.86
CA ILE A 108 0.44 -9.16 4.48
C ILE A 108 -0.59 -9.52 3.40
N GLU A 109 -0.92 -8.57 2.51
CA GLU A 109 -1.92 -8.79 1.48
C GLU A 109 -1.66 -7.94 0.23
N ALA A 110 -2.25 -8.36 -0.89
CA ALA A 110 -2.31 -7.59 -2.12
C ALA A 110 -3.76 -7.21 -2.45
N ASN A 111 -3.96 -5.96 -2.83
CA ASN A 111 -5.23 -5.41 -3.29
C ASN A 111 -5.09 -4.99 -4.77
N PRO A 112 -5.22 -5.93 -5.74
CA PRO A 112 -5.07 -5.64 -7.16
C PRO A 112 -6.23 -4.82 -7.74
N LEU A 113 -7.32 -4.68 -6.98
CA LEU A 113 -8.47 -3.82 -7.26
C LEU A 113 -8.59 -2.77 -6.15
N ALA A 114 -7.51 -2.05 -5.90
CA ALA A 114 -7.51 -0.99 -4.88
C ALA A 114 -8.55 0.08 -5.20
N GLY A 115 -9.15 0.66 -4.15
CA GLY A 115 -10.08 1.77 -4.31
C GLY A 115 -9.44 2.96 -5.03
N LEU A 116 -10.20 3.60 -5.92
CA LEU A 116 -9.77 4.74 -6.71
C LEU A 116 -10.49 6.05 -6.35
N ASN A 117 -11.28 6.08 -5.28
CA ASN A 117 -11.91 7.33 -4.86
C ASN A 117 -10.85 8.32 -4.35
N PRO A 118 -10.72 9.53 -4.99
CA PRO A 118 -9.68 10.49 -4.63
C PRO A 118 -9.85 11.09 -3.22
N GLY A 119 -11.07 10.99 -2.64
CA GLY A 119 -11.38 11.55 -1.32
C GLY A 119 -11.03 10.65 -0.15
N HIS A 120 -10.95 9.31 -0.33
CA HIS A 120 -10.77 8.38 0.78
C HIS A 120 -10.03 7.08 0.47
N SER A 121 -9.51 6.89 -0.75
CA SER A 121 -8.79 5.66 -1.10
C SER A 121 -7.28 5.83 -1.00
N ASP A 122 -6.60 4.78 -0.49
CA ASP A 122 -5.16 4.83 -0.19
C ASP A 122 -4.29 5.04 -1.43
N LEU A 123 -4.61 4.38 -2.56
CA LEU A 123 -3.80 4.51 -3.77
C LEU A 123 -3.79 5.96 -4.31
N PRO A 124 -4.93 6.66 -4.46
CA PRO A 124 -4.95 8.10 -4.72
C PRO A 124 -4.27 8.95 -3.65
N PHE A 125 -4.36 8.57 -2.36
CA PHE A 125 -3.68 9.30 -1.29
C PHE A 125 -2.15 9.22 -1.42
N ILE A 126 -1.61 8.02 -1.68
CA ILE A 126 -0.17 7.82 -1.95
C ILE A 126 0.27 8.72 -3.11
N CYS A 127 -0.48 8.71 -4.22
CA CYS A 127 -0.18 9.55 -5.39
C CYS A 127 -0.20 11.04 -5.03
N ARG A 128 -1.21 11.51 -4.30
CA ARG A 128 -1.31 12.90 -3.85
C ARG A 128 -0.12 13.32 -2.99
N PHE A 129 0.32 12.49 -2.05
CA PHE A 129 1.50 12.75 -1.22
C PHE A 129 2.79 12.80 -2.03
N LYS A 130 2.87 12.02 -3.12
CA LYS A 130 4.00 12.03 -4.06
C LYS A 130 3.90 13.12 -5.13
N GLY A 131 2.87 13.99 -5.09
CA GLY A 131 2.64 15.02 -6.10
C GLY A 131 2.20 14.48 -7.46
N ILE A 132 1.69 13.25 -7.53
CA ILE A 132 1.14 12.64 -8.75
C ILE A 132 -0.35 13.00 -8.84
N PRO A 133 -0.79 13.74 -9.87
CA PRO A 133 -2.19 14.08 -10.07
C PRO A 133 -3.08 12.83 -10.23
N TYR A 134 -4.35 12.93 -9.86
CA TYR A 134 -5.27 11.81 -9.94
C TYR A 134 -5.49 11.30 -11.37
N ASP A 135 -5.63 12.20 -12.32
CA ASP A 135 -5.75 11.89 -13.75
C ASP A 135 -4.51 11.16 -14.28
N GLU A 136 -3.31 11.54 -13.81
CA GLU A 136 -2.07 10.84 -14.13
C GLU A 136 -2.04 9.41 -13.57
N LEU A 137 -2.55 9.17 -12.36
CA LEU A 137 -2.73 7.82 -11.83
C LEU A 137 -3.63 6.98 -12.75
N ILE A 138 -4.81 7.51 -13.08
CA ILE A 138 -5.76 6.81 -13.97
C ILE A 138 -5.13 6.57 -15.35
N ARG A 139 -4.43 7.57 -15.89
CA ARG A 139 -3.72 7.45 -17.15
C ARG A 139 -2.70 6.29 -17.12
N ARG A 140 -1.88 6.20 -16.08
CA ARG A 140 -0.87 5.13 -15.94
C ARG A 140 -1.51 3.75 -15.86
N ILE A 141 -2.61 3.59 -15.12
CA ILE A 141 -3.36 2.33 -15.03
C ILE A 141 -3.86 1.91 -16.43
N VAL A 142 -4.49 2.84 -17.17
CA VAL A 142 -5.02 2.57 -18.52
C VAL A 142 -3.90 2.25 -19.50
N VAL A 143 -2.78 2.98 -19.47
CA VAL A 143 -1.62 2.72 -20.32
C VAL A 143 -1.02 1.35 -20.06
N SER A 144 -0.89 0.95 -18.79
CA SER A 144 -0.43 -0.39 -18.43
C SER A 144 -1.35 -1.47 -18.98
N ALA A 145 -2.67 -1.31 -18.83
CA ALA A 145 -3.65 -2.26 -19.34
C ALA A 145 -3.61 -2.40 -20.88
N ILE A 146 -3.47 -1.28 -21.59
CA ILE A 146 -3.33 -1.25 -23.07
C ILE A 146 -2.06 -1.98 -23.49
N ALA A 147 -0.93 -1.68 -22.87
CA ALA A 147 0.34 -2.34 -23.16
C ALA A 147 0.27 -3.85 -22.91
N ARG A 148 -0.31 -4.26 -21.79
CA ARG A 148 -0.52 -5.67 -21.45
C ARG A 148 -1.45 -6.40 -22.43
N ALA A 149 -2.45 -5.71 -22.95
CA ALA A 149 -3.38 -6.26 -23.94
C ALA A 149 -2.79 -6.31 -25.37
N GLY A 150 -1.57 -5.81 -25.58
CA GLY A 150 -0.96 -5.71 -26.91
C GLY A 150 -1.70 -4.76 -27.86
N LEU A 151 -2.48 -3.83 -27.30
CA LEU A 151 -3.25 -2.88 -28.11
C LEU A 151 -2.37 -1.68 -28.52
N PRO A 152 -2.52 -1.17 -29.77
CA PRO A 152 -1.77 -0.01 -30.19
C PRO A 152 -2.28 1.25 -29.47
N LEU A 153 -1.39 2.02 -28.88
CA LEU A 153 -1.66 3.38 -28.41
C LEU A 153 -1.79 4.29 -29.66
N THR A 154 -3.01 4.43 -30.18
CA THR A 154 -3.25 5.35 -31.30
C THR A 154 -3.04 6.80 -30.87
N ALA A 155 -2.63 7.68 -31.81
CA ALA A 155 -2.43 9.10 -31.53
C ALA A 155 -3.69 9.78 -30.95
N THR A 156 -4.88 9.33 -31.36
CA THR A 156 -6.16 9.81 -30.81
C THR A 156 -6.36 9.38 -29.35
N LEU A 157 -6.02 8.14 -29.00
CA LEU A 157 -6.12 7.64 -27.63
C LEU A 157 -5.08 8.32 -26.73
N SER A 158 -3.84 8.48 -27.21
CA SER A 158 -2.78 9.22 -26.50
C SER A 158 -3.20 10.65 -26.17
N LYS A 159 -3.83 11.37 -27.12
CA LYS A 159 -4.34 12.73 -26.89
C LYS A 159 -5.47 12.78 -25.85
N ARG A 160 -6.40 11.79 -25.87
CA ARG A 160 -7.52 11.72 -24.91
C ARG A 160 -7.09 11.30 -23.50
N ILE A 161 -5.99 10.54 -23.38
CA ILE A 161 -5.42 10.13 -22.10
C ILE A 161 -4.54 11.26 -21.50
N ALA A 162 -4.08 12.21 -22.32
CA ALA A 162 -3.22 13.33 -21.92
C ALA A 162 -4.00 14.64 -21.68
N ALA A 163 -5.30 14.68 -21.99
CA ALA A 163 -6.20 15.82 -21.79
C ALA A 163 -7.00 15.69 -20.51
#